data_0b05f773f96e4f4ee9772c4a9ceeead4
#
_entry.id   0b05f773f96e4f4ee9772c4a9ceeead4
#
_cell.length_a   1.000
_cell.length_b   1.000
_cell.length_c   1.000
_cell.angle_alpha   90.00
_cell.angle_beta   90.00
_cell.angle_gamma   90.00
#
_symmetry.space_group_name_H-M   'P 1'
#
loop_
_entity.id
_entity.type
_entity.pdbx_description
1 polymer ?
#
loop_
_entity_poly.entity_id
_entity_poly.type
_entity_poly.pdbx_seq_one_letter_code
_entity_poly.pdbx_strand_id
1 'polypeptide(L)'
;MKCLQGQCCQESVNYFNMHELRIAEDLSGIVLEAARNEKLAKVTRVNITFGQLVQIVPDIFDTAFTESVRGTIAEGSELNIEIVKVRMKCTNCSKEFRIRGNIFACVHCGSTDLEIIKGKEMFVKSIEGE
;
A
#
# COMPACT_ATOMS: atom_id res chain seq x y z
N MET A 1 6.42 -7.69 27.32
CA MET A 1 6.01 -8.15 26.98
C MET A 1 5.71 -8.37 27.07
N LYS A 2 5.79 -7.86 27.04
CA LYS A 2 5.30 -8.01 26.92
C LYS A 2 5.01 -8.03 26.91
N CYS A 3 5.32 -7.58 27.39
CA CYS A 3 4.89 -7.76 27.19
C CYS A 3 4.39 -8.15 27.18
N LEU A 4 4.15 -8.04 27.18
CA LEU A 4 3.69 -8.53 27.02
C LEU A 4 3.54 -8.81 26.98
N GLN A 5 3.78 -8.73 27.18
CA GLN A 5 3.70 -9.04 26.99
C GLN A 5 3.92 -8.72 26.87
N GLY A 6 4.32 -8.10 27.11
CA GLY A 6 4.45 -7.78 26.73
C GLY A 6 4.50 -6.90 26.68
N GLN A 7 4.69 -6.06 26.56
CA GLN A 7 4.60 -5.48 26.30
C GLN A 7 4.76 -4.41 26.30
N CYS A 8 5.31 -2.96 25.46
CA CYS A 8 4.93 -1.74 26.07
C CYS A 8 5.23 -0.52 25.24
N CYS A 9 6.21 0.35 25.55
CA CYS A 9 6.49 1.52 24.76
C CYS A 9 6.95 1.16 23.33
N GLN A 10 7.41 -0.03 23.17
CA GLN A 10 7.77 -0.52 21.84
C GLN A 10 6.56 -0.83 20.99
N GLU A 11 5.40 -0.82 21.59
CA GLU A 11 4.17 -1.15 20.87
C GLU A 11 3.90 -0.17 19.73
N SER A 12 4.21 1.10 19.93
CA SER A 12 3.96 2.09 18.88
C SER A 12 4.88 1.85 17.67
N VAL A 13 6.15 1.49 17.93
CA VAL A 13 7.08 1.17 16.86
C VAL A 13 6.66 -0.14 16.19
N ASN A 14 6.32 -1.14 17.00
CA ASN A 14 5.87 -2.42 16.48
C ASN A 14 4.56 -2.28 15.72
N TYR A 15 3.67 -1.44 16.21
CA TYR A 15 2.41 -1.20 15.52
C TYR A 15 2.65 -0.67 14.11
N PHE A 16 3.57 0.26 13.96
CA PHE A 16 3.87 0.85 12.67
C PHE A 16 4.44 -0.20 11.71
N ASN A 17 5.39 -1.00 12.21
CA ASN A 17 5.97 -2.07 11.41
C ASN A 17 4.95 -3.16 11.12
N MET A 18 4.06 -3.44 12.07
CA MET A 18 3.02 -4.45 11.87
C MET A 18 2.00 -4.03 10.82
N HIS A 19 1.79 -2.72 10.67
CA HIS A 19 0.88 -2.23 9.63
C HIS A 19 1.39 -2.62 8.25
N GLU A 20 2.66 -2.32 7.95
CA GLU A 20 3.26 -2.71 6.69
C GLU A 20 3.33 -4.22 6.55
N LEU A 21 3.65 -4.93 7.62
CA LEU A 21 3.72 -6.39 7.59
C LEU A 21 2.36 -7.00 7.28
N ARG A 22 1.31 -6.48 7.92
CA ARG A 22 -0.04 -6.98 7.69
C ARG A 22 -0.46 -6.81 6.23
N ILE A 23 -0.19 -5.64 5.69
CA ILE A 23 -0.50 -5.36 4.28
C ILE A 23 0.33 -6.25 3.37
N ALA A 24 1.61 -6.44 3.70
CA ALA A 24 2.47 -7.32 2.92
C ALA A 24 1.97 -8.75 2.92
N GLU A 25 1.51 -9.24 4.07
CA GLU A 25 0.95 -10.58 4.16
C GLU A 25 -0.30 -10.72 3.31
N ASP A 26 -1.19 -9.75 3.38
CA ASP A 26 -2.43 -9.79 2.61
C ASP A 26 -2.14 -9.76 1.11
N LEU A 27 -1.25 -8.86 0.68
CA LEU A 27 -0.94 -8.73 -0.73
C LEU A 27 -0.13 -9.92 -1.25
N SER A 28 0.75 -10.50 -0.42
CA SER A 28 1.50 -11.68 -0.83
C SER A 28 0.55 -12.86 -1.05
N GLY A 29 -0.50 -12.98 -0.24
CA GLY A 29 -1.51 -13.99 -0.44
C GLY A 29 -2.21 -13.84 -1.79
N ILE A 30 -2.52 -12.58 -2.15
CA ILE A 30 -3.14 -12.30 -3.44
C ILE A 30 -2.19 -12.65 -4.59
N VAL A 31 -0.91 -12.31 -4.45
CA VAL A 31 0.11 -12.62 -5.46
C VAL A 31 0.21 -14.13 -5.66
N LEU A 32 0.28 -14.88 -4.57
CA LEU A 32 0.42 -16.34 -4.66
C LEU A 32 -0.82 -16.99 -5.24
N GLU A 33 -2.00 -16.46 -4.93
CA GLU A 33 -3.23 -16.98 -5.52
C GLU A 33 -3.29 -16.67 -7.01
N ALA A 34 -2.91 -15.46 -7.41
CA ALA A 34 -2.88 -15.10 -8.82
C ALA A 34 -1.90 -15.98 -9.58
N ALA A 35 -0.73 -16.22 -8.99
CA ALA A 35 0.27 -17.10 -9.61
C ALA A 35 -0.25 -18.50 -9.77
N ARG A 36 -0.99 -19.01 -8.79
CA ARG A 36 -1.57 -20.33 -8.86
C ARG A 36 -2.61 -20.41 -9.98
N ASN A 37 -3.43 -19.36 -10.11
CA ASN A 37 -4.45 -19.31 -11.15
C ASN A 37 -3.82 -19.27 -12.55
N GLU A 38 -2.67 -18.61 -12.69
CA GLU A 38 -1.94 -18.54 -13.95
C GLU A 38 -0.99 -19.71 -14.14
N LYS A 39 -0.93 -20.62 -13.19
CA LYS A 39 -0.10 -21.82 -13.24
C LYS A 39 1.38 -21.48 -13.39
N LEU A 40 1.83 -20.45 -12.70
CA LEU A 40 3.22 -20.06 -12.71
C LEU A 40 4.03 -20.95 -11.78
N ALA A 41 5.23 -21.35 -12.23
CA ALA A 41 6.17 -22.07 -11.39
C ALA A 41 6.99 -21.11 -10.54
N LYS A 42 7.17 -19.89 -11.02
CA LYS A 42 7.95 -18.89 -10.31
C LYS A 42 7.43 -17.49 -10.67
N VAL A 43 7.35 -16.63 -9.65
CA VAL A 43 7.01 -15.22 -9.84
C VAL A 43 8.32 -14.44 -9.88
N THR A 44 8.52 -13.67 -10.94
CA THR A 44 9.76 -12.91 -11.11
C THR A 44 9.59 -11.44 -10.79
N ARG A 45 8.37 -10.90 -10.93
CA ARG A 45 8.12 -9.49 -10.67
C ARG A 45 6.70 -9.30 -10.17
N VAL A 46 6.55 -8.39 -9.21
CA VAL A 46 5.24 -8.03 -8.64
C VAL A 46 5.10 -6.52 -8.73
N ASN A 47 4.01 -6.06 -9.31
CA ASN A 47 3.72 -4.64 -9.44
C ASN A 47 2.53 -4.32 -8.53
N ILE A 48 2.74 -3.41 -7.58
CA ILE A 48 1.72 -3.04 -6.59
C ILE A 48 1.47 -1.55 -6.66
N THR A 49 0.21 -1.16 -6.53
CA THR A 49 -0.21 0.24 -6.55
C THR A 49 -0.73 0.62 -5.17
N PHE A 50 -0.19 1.71 -4.62
CA PHE A 50 -0.67 2.29 -3.38
C PHE A 50 -1.08 3.73 -3.62
N GLY A 51 -2.20 4.15 -3.01
CA GLY A 51 -2.54 5.54 -2.97
C GLY A 51 -1.72 6.27 -1.92
N GLN A 52 -1.49 7.54 -2.14
CA GLN A 52 -0.69 8.36 -1.23
C GLN A 52 -1.27 8.38 0.18
N LEU A 53 -2.60 8.30 0.30
CA LEU A 53 -3.27 8.33 1.61
C LEU A 53 -3.08 7.06 2.42
N VAL A 54 -2.64 5.95 1.78
CA VAL A 54 -2.34 4.73 2.52
C VAL A 54 -1.10 4.91 3.39
N GLN A 55 -0.22 5.83 3.01
CA GLN A 55 0.95 6.22 3.79
C GLN A 55 1.91 5.06 4.05
N ILE A 56 2.08 4.22 3.04
CA ILE A 56 3.05 3.14 3.10
C ILE A 56 4.47 3.72 3.01
N VAL A 57 5.38 3.18 3.83
CA VAL A 57 6.80 3.47 3.69
C VAL A 57 7.38 2.39 2.79
N PRO A 58 7.77 2.72 1.55
CA PRO A 58 8.14 1.69 0.57
C PRO A 58 9.26 0.76 1.03
N ASP A 59 10.28 1.28 1.70
CA ASP A 59 11.39 0.44 2.15
C ASP A 59 10.96 -0.55 3.22
N ILE A 60 10.08 -0.13 4.13
CA ILE A 60 9.57 -1.02 5.16
C ILE A 60 8.66 -2.06 4.54
N PHE A 61 7.81 -1.64 3.61
CA PHE A 61 6.92 -2.58 2.93
C PHE A 61 7.73 -3.61 2.12
N ASP A 62 8.77 -3.16 1.42
CA ASP A 62 9.61 -4.05 0.62
C ASP A 62 10.22 -5.13 1.50
N THR A 63 10.75 -4.76 2.66
CA THR A 63 11.32 -5.71 3.60
C THR A 63 10.25 -6.69 4.10
N ALA A 64 9.09 -6.17 4.46
CA ALA A 64 7.99 -7.02 4.95
C ALA A 64 7.49 -7.97 3.87
N PHE A 65 7.38 -7.49 2.64
CA PHE A 65 6.93 -8.33 1.53
C PHE A 65 7.94 -9.42 1.23
N THR A 66 9.23 -9.08 1.22
CA THR A 66 10.29 -10.06 0.99
C THR A 66 10.22 -11.18 2.01
N GLU A 67 9.98 -10.83 3.27
CA GLU A 67 9.83 -11.84 4.32
C GLU A 67 8.56 -12.67 4.13
N SER A 68 7.49 -12.02 3.72
CA SER A 68 6.20 -12.72 3.58
C SER A 68 6.21 -13.77 2.47
N VAL A 69 7.05 -13.58 1.44
CA VAL A 69 7.09 -14.53 0.32
C VAL A 69 8.27 -15.50 0.43
N ARG A 70 9.02 -15.45 1.51
CA ARG A 70 10.14 -16.37 1.71
C ARG A 70 9.64 -17.81 1.73
N GLY A 71 10.32 -18.67 0.98
CA GLY A 71 9.94 -20.07 0.89
C GLY A 71 8.81 -20.34 -0.07
N THR A 72 8.36 -19.33 -0.82
CA THR A 72 7.29 -19.49 -1.81
C THR A 72 7.85 -19.29 -3.23
N ILE A 73 6.99 -19.50 -4.23
CA ILE A 73 7.40 -19.28 -5.61
C ILE A 73 7.65 -17.82 -5.93
N ALA A 74 7.27 -16.92 -5.04
CA ALA A 74 7.51 -15.48 -5.22
C ALA A 74 8.79 -15.01 -4.53
N GLU A 75 9.52 -15.91 -3.88
CA GLU A 75 10.77 -15.55 -3.23
C GLU A 75 11.77 -15.01 -4.25
N GLY A 76 12.38 -13.87 -3.93
CA GLY A 76 13.35 -13.25 -4.81
C GLY A 76 12.74 -12.44 -5.95
N SER A 77 11.42 -12.32 -5.99
CA SER A 77 10.78 -11.51 -7.03
C SER A 77 11.10 -10.04 -6.87
N GLU A 78 11.12 -9.33 -7.99
CA GLU A 78 11.34 -7.88 -7.99
C GLU A 78 10.03 -7.19 -7.65
N LEU A 79 10.07 -6.28 -6.68
CA LEU A 79 8.88 -5.56 -6.25
C LEU A 79 8.92 -4.14 -6.80
N ASN A 80 7.89 -3.77 -7.55
CA ASN A 80 7.71 -2.41 -8.05
C ASN A 80 6.51 -1.80 -7.39
N ILE A 81 6.71 -0.64 -6.75
CA ILE A 81 5.65 0.08 -6.07
C ILE A 81 5.35 1.37 -6.81
N GLU A 82 4.09 1.54 -7.17
CA GLU A 82 3.61 2.77 -7.80
C GLU A 82 2.77 3.52 -6.77
N ILE A 83 3.06 4.81 -6.59
CA ILE A 83 2.30 5.65 -5.65
C ILE A 83 1.39 6.57 -6.45
N VAL A 84 0.08 6.48 -6.20
CA VAL A 84 -0.92 7.33 -6.84
C VAL A 84 -1.18 8.52 -5.93
N LYS A 85 -0.94 9.72 -6.45
CA LYS A 85 -1.11 10.94 -5.66
C LYS A 85 -2.57 11.25 -5.41
N VAL A 86 -2.83 11.92 -4.30
CA VAL A 86 -4.17 12.29 -3.89
C VAL A 86 -4.78 13.26 -4.89
N ARG A 87 -6.01 12.95 -5.31
CA ARG A 87 -6.78 13.84 -6.17
C ARG A 87 -8.15 14.01 -5.53
N MET A 88 -8.57 15.25 -5.38
CA MET A 88 -9.82 15.60 -4.72
C MET A 88 -10.77 16.26 -5.69
N LYS A 89 -12.06 16.15 -5.38
CA LYS A 89 -13.09 16.88 -6.10
C LYS A 89 -13.90 17.68 -5.09
N CYS A 90 -14.09 18.95 -5.38
CA CYS A 90 -14.93 19.80 -4.55
C CYS A 90 -16.40 19.54 -4.88
N THR A 91 -17.19 19.19 -3.87
CA THR A 91 -18.62 18.93 -4.08
C THR A 91 -19.38 20.23 -4.29
N ASN A 92 -18.80 21.37 -3.91
CA ASN A 92 -19.44 22.66 -4.04
C ASN A 92 -19.28 23.24 -5.45
N CYS A 93 -18.07 23.20 -6.02
CA CYS A 93 -17.84 23.77 -7.35
C CYS A 93 -17.55 22.71 -8.42
N SER A 94 -17.51 21.43 -8.04
CA SER A 94 -17.34 20.29 -8.94
C SER A 94 -16.01 20.24 -9.66
N LYS A 95 -15.00 20.96 -9.19
CA LYS A 95 -13.68 20.96 -9.81
C LYS A 95 -12.75 20.00 -9.11
N GLU A 96 -11.90 19.35 -9.89
CA GLU A 96 -10.88 18.42 -9.37
C GLU A 96 -9.56 19.15 -9.19
N PHE A 97 -8.81 18.74 -8.18
CA PHE A 97 -7.50 19.35 -7.91
C PHE A 97 -6.66 18.41 -7.08
N ARG A 98 -5.34 18.70 -7.01
CA ARG A 98 -4.41 17.99 -6.16
C ARG A 98 -4.25 18.76 -4.85
N ILE A 99 -4.14 17.99 -3.75
CA ILE A 99 -3.90 18.60 -2.45
C ILE A 99 -2.47 19.15 -2.41
N ARG A 100 -2.34 20.34 -1.84
CA ARG A 100 -1.03 20.97 -1.61
C ARG A 100 -0.74 20.94 -0.13
N GLY A 101 0.31 20.21 0.26
CA GLY A 101 0.70 20.11 1.66
C GLY A 101 -0.41 19.51 2.50
N ASN A 102 -0.73 20.17 3.59
CA ASN A 102 -1.75 19.72 4.52
C ASN A 102 -3.05 20.49 4.40
N ILE A 103 -3.26 21.20 3.30
CA ILE A 103 -4.44 22.03 3.13
C ILE A 103 -5.53 21.20 2.46
N PHE A 104 -6.58 20.91 3.22
CA PHE A 104 -7.72 20.14 2.73
C PHE A 104 -8.88 21.10 2.44
N ALA A 105 -8.69 21.96 1.46
CA ALA A 105 -9.69 22.92 1.04
C ALA A 105 -9.58 23.10 -0.47
N CYS A 106 -10.72 23.42 -1.10
CA CYS A 106 -10.75 23.64 -2.54
C CYS A 106 -9.87 24.84 -2.91
N VAL A 107 -8.98 24.62 -3.88
CA VAL A 107 -8.09 25.70 -4.33
C VAL A 107 -8.82 26.74 -5.16
N HIS A 108 -10.06 26.42 -5.57
CA HIS A 108 -10.85 27.32 -6.43
C HIS A 108 -11.87 28.13 -5.63
N CYS A 109 -12.55 27.52 -4.65
CA CYS A 109 -13.61 28.20 -3.92
C CYS A 109 -13.42 28.19 -2.40
N GLY A 110 -12.40 27.49 -1.90
CA GLY A 110 -12.10 27.45 -0.46
C GLY A 110 -12.98 26.53 0.37
N SER A 111 -13.91 25.80 -0.27
CA SER A 111 -14.79 24.87 0.44
C SER A 111 -13.98 23.72 1.03
N THR A 112 -14.42 23.22 2.19
CA THR A 112 -13.82 22.02 2.80
C THR A 112 -14.66 20.78 2.51
N ASP A 113 -15.69 20.91 1.70
CA ASP A 113 -16.57 19.79 1.35
C ASP A 113 -15.96 19.06 0.15
N LEU A 114 -15.06 18.15 0.43
CA LEU A 114 -14.22 17.50 -0.59
C LEU A 114 -14.49 16.00 -0.65
N GLU A 115 -14.34 15.45 -1.85
CA GLU A 115 -14.46 14.03 -2.11
C GLU A 115 -13.11 13.52 -2.64
N ILE A 116 -12.64 12.39 -2.13
CA ILE A 116 -11.39 11.80 -2.59
C ILE A 116 -11.66 10.96 -3.84
N ILE A 117 -11.02 11.31 -4.95
CA ILE A 117 -11.17 10.59 -6.19
C ILE A 117 -10.06 9.56 -6.35
N LYS A 118 -8.83 9.92 -6.00
CA LYS A 118 -7.67 9.05 -6.10
C LYS A 118 -6.80 9.24 -4.87
N GLY A 119 -6.01 8.21 -4.54
CA GLY A 119 -5.07 8.27 -3.44
C GLY A 119 -5.34 7.27 -2.34
N LYS A 120 -6.38 6.44 -2.48
CA LYS A 120 -6.71 5.40 -1.49
C LYS A 120 -6.46 3.99 -2.01
N GLU A 121 -5.88 3.86 -3.17
CA GLU A 121 -5.68 2.56 -3.82
C GLU A 121 -4.73 1.67 -3.02
N MET A 122 -5.00 0.38 -3.06
CA MET A 122 -4.11 -0.61 -2.47
C MET A 122 -4.41 -1.95 -3.14
N PHE A 123 -3.64 -2.29 -4.16
CA PHE A 123 -3.91 -3.53 -4.88
C PHE A 123 -2.67 -3.98 -5.64
N VAL A 124 -2.67 -5.28 -5.97
CA VAL A 124 -1.66 -5.86 -6.85
C VAL A 124 -2.09 -5.56 -8.28
N LYS A 125 -1.29 -4.76 -8.97
CA LYS A 125 -1.61 -4.34 -10.33
C LYS A 125 -1.38 -5.48 -11.31
N SER A 126 -0.25 -6.18 -11.17
CA SER A 126 0.09 -7.29 -12.06
C SER A 126 1.24 -8.08 -11.47
N ILE A 127 1.40 -9.31 -11.97
CA ILE A 127 2.55 -10.13 -11.64
C ILE A 127 3.15 -10.65 -12.95
N GLU A 128 4.45 -10.96 -12.91
CA GLU A 128 5.14 -11.58 -14.02
C GLU A 128 5.85 -12.81 -13.52
N GLY A 129 5.92 -13.84 -14.35
CA GLY A 129 6.57 -15.07 -13.95
C GLY A 129 6.64 -16.07 -15.09
N GLU A 130 7.08 -17.28 -14.73
CA GLU A 130 7.26 -18.36 -15.71
C GLU A 130 6.56 -19.63 -15.26
#